data_d192da22367d07786228efccdfb593c1
#
_entry.id   d192da22367d07786228efccdfb593c1
#
_cell.length_a   1.000
_cell.length_b   1.000
_cell.length_c   1.000
_cell.angle_alpha   90.00
_cell.angle_beta   90.00
_cell.angle_gamma   90.00
#
_symmetry.space_group_name_H-M   'P 1'
#
loop_
_entity.id
_entity.type
_entity.pdbx_description
1 polymer ?
#
loop_
_entity_poly.entity_id
_entity_poly.type
_entity_poly.pdbx_seq_one_letter_code
_entity_poly.pdbx_strand_id
1 'polypeptide(L)'
;MIRQGRWLGIVSAVLLAVCLAFSKGGDAIPAVRAVGDLDGDGKPEEYSLAGHSLTVTEGGQVIWRSAGDWRVDSFALGDVNNDGTDDLALSLWKTGSFGTLRPFWQTGEDTSYKNHLFVFKLQEDTFKSVWCSSDLDCPIVSFAIRDVDGDGRSELVVEEGQYRRIAGERYALALDSPLRTAVWQWEEWGFRLRRLD
;
A
#
# COMPACT_ATOMS: atom_id res chain seq x y z
N MET A 1 27.36 -15.74 -39.18
CA MET A 1 27.86 -15.36 -37.84
C MET A 1 26.93 -14.26 -37.28
N ILE A 2 25.91 -14.66 -36.51
CA ILE A 2 24.93 -13.72 -35.92
C ILE A 2 25.18 -13.73 -34.41
N ARG A 3 25.64 -12.61 -33.87
CA ARG A 3 25.84 -12.40 -32.43
C ARG A 3 24.48 -12.18 -31.78
N GLN A 4 24.04 -13.10 -30.95
CA GLN A 4 22.93 -12.91 -30.04
C GLN A 4 23.39 -12.04 -28.87
N GLY A 5 22.86 -10.82 -28.77
CA GLY A 5 23.00 -9.96 -27.61
C GLY A 5 22.10 -10.47 -26.49
N ARG A 6 22.69 -10.94 -25.40
CA ARG A 6 21.98 -11.27 -24.15
C ARG A 6 21.68 -9.95 -23.43
N TRP A 7 20.42 -9.59 -23.40
CA TRP A 7 19.92 -8.56 -22.47
C TRP A 7 19.83 -9.19 -21.08
N LEU A 8 20.71 -8.78 -20.18
CA LEU A 8 20.60 -9.05 -18.76
C LEU A 8 19.63 -7.99 -18.19
N GLY A 9 18.37 -8.38 -18.02
CA GLY A 9 17.42 -7.62 -17.25
C GLY A 9 17.90 -7.59 -15.79
N ILE A 10 18.22 -6.42 -15.28
CA ILE A 10 18.48 -6.20 -13.85
C ILE A 10 17.12 -6.20 -13.16
N VAL A 11 16.75 -7.34 -12.57
CA VAL A 11 15.61 -7.42 -11.65
C VAL A 11 16.08 -6.76 -10.35
N SER A 12 15.70 -5.50 -10.12
CA SER A 12 15.88 -4.85 -8.82
C SER A 12 14.89 -5.47 -7.83
N ALA A 13 15.32 -6.52 -7.14
CA ALA A 13 14.59 -7.03 -5.99
C ALA A 13 14.74 -6.06 -4.82
N VAL A 14 13.78 -5.18 -4.63
CA VAL A 14 13.68 -4.38 -3.39
C VAL A 14 13.21 -5.31 -2.28
N LEU A 15 14.13 -5.74 -1.44
CA LEU A 15 13.84 -6.55 -0.26
C LEU A 15 13.25 -5.61 0.82
N LEU A 16 11.93 -5.53 0.92
CA LEU A 16 11.25 -4.78 1.98
C LEU A 16 11.34 -5.57 3.29
N ALA A 17 12.28 -5.20 4.18
CA ALA A 17 12.33 -5.73 5.54
C ALA A 17 11.25 -5.04 6.38
N VAL A 18 10.10 -5.67 6.59
CA VAL A 18 9.10 -5.23 7.56
C VAL A 18 9.62 -5.59 8.96
N CYS A 19 10.28 -4.64 9.63
CA CYS A 19 10.60 -4.77 11.05
C CYS A 19 9.41 -4.29 11.88
N LEU A 20 8.56 -5.21 12.35
CA LEU A 20 7.63 -4.95 13.44
C LEU A 20 8.41 -4.86 14.75
N ALA A 21 8.93 -3.68 15.08
CA ALA A 21 9.54 -3.42 16.37
C ALA A 21 8.45 -3.05 17.37
N PHE A 22 8.05 -4.00 18.22
CA PHE A 22 7.31 -3.70 19.44
C PHE A 22 8.26 -3.09 20.46
N SER A 23 8.32 -1.76 20.54
CA SER A 23 9.07 -1.05 21.57
C SER A 23 8.24 -0.93 22.85
N LYS A 24 8.71 -1.55 23.94
CA LYS A 24 8.34 -1.23 25.31
C LYS A 24 9.27 -0.12 25.81
N GLY A 25 8.88 1.13 25.60
CA GLY A 25 9.65 2.29 26.06
C GLY A 25 9.57 3.41 25.03
N GLY A 26 9.49 4.64 25.47
CA GLY A 26 9.22 5.83 24.65
C GLY A 26 10.24 6.22 23.57
N ASP A 27 10.85 5.28 22.91
CA ASP A 27 11.75 5.49 21.78
C ASP A 27 10.94 5.68 20.50
N ALA A 28 11.31 6.68 19.72
CA ALA A 28 10.69 6.96 18.43
C ALA A 28 10.77 5.71 17.54
N ILE A 29 9.64 5.25 17.01
CA ILE A 29 9.59 4.14 16.05
C ILE A 29 10.47 4.55 14.86
N PRO A 30 11.48 3.74 14.48
CA PRO A 30 12.36 4.08 13.36
C PRO A 30 11.53 4.21 12.08
N ALA A 31 11.85 5.22 11.26
CA ALA A 31 11.18 5.43 9.99
C ALA A 31 11.44 4.25 9.05
N VAL A 32 10.40 3.72 8.42
CA VAL A 32 10.52 2.78 7.29
C VAL A 32 10.84 3.60 6.05
N ARG A 33 11.87 3.19 5.30
CA ARG A 33 12.34 3.92 4.12
C ARG A 33 12.40 3.02 2.90
N ALA A 34 12.11 3.60 1.73
CA ALA A 34 12.34 2.99 0.43
C ALA A 34 12.80 4.08 -0.56
N VAL A 35 13.37 3.64 -1.67
CA VAL A 35 13.77 4.50 -2.80
C VAL A 35 13.28 3.83 -4.07
N GLY A 36 12.70 4.60 -4.98
CA GLY A 36 12.20 4.13 -6.27
C GLY A 36 12.07 5.31 -7.24
N ASP A 37 12.13 5.03 -8.52
CA ASP A 37 11.86 5.97 -9.62
C ASP A 37 10.52 5.55 -10.24
N LEU A 38 9.41 6.07 -9.68
CA LEU A 38 8.07 5.62 -10.02
C LEU A 38 7.53 6.25 -11.32
N ASP A 39 7.99 7.44 -11.68
CA ASP A 39 7.57 8.07 -12.92
C ASP A 39 8.57 7.84 -14.08
N GLY A 40 9.73 7.23 -13.80
CA GLY A 40 10.71 6.84 -14.80
C GLY A 40 11.51 8.02 -15.38
N ASP A 41 11.59 9.15 -14.67
CA ASP A 41 12.33 10.34 -15.13
C ASP A 41 13.85 10.24 -14.89
N GLY A 42 14.30 9.19 -14.18
CA GLY A 42 15.70 8.91 -13.85
C GLY A 42 16.18 9.58 -12.56
N LYS A 43 15.28 10.21 -11.81
CA LYS A 43 15.55 10.77 -10.48
C LYS A 43 14.73 10.03 -9.43
N PRO A 44 15.38 9.23 -8.59
CA PRO A 44 14.66 8.41 -7.63
C PRO A 44 14.01 9.26 -6.52
N GLU A 45 12.77 8.90 -6.17
CA GLU A 45 12.10 9.41 -5.00
C GLU A 45 12.54 8.63 -3.75
N GLU A 46 12.58 9.34 -2.62
CA GLU A 46 12.77 8.78 -1.29
C GLU A 46 11.44 8.77 -0.52
N TYR A 47 11.02 7.60 -0.09
CA TYR A 47 9.81 7.36 0.68
C TYR A 47 10.17 7.16 2.15
N SER A 48 9.54 7.92 3.05
CA SER A 48 9.79 7.85 4.50
C SER A 48 8.49 7.82 5.28
N LEU A 49 8.17 6.66 5.89
CA LEU A 49 7.05 6.50 6.80
C LEU A 49 7.53 6.66 8.23
N ALA A 50 7.09 7.73 8.89
CA ALA A 50 7.42 8.03 10.28
C ALA A 50 6.17 8.53 11.02
N GLY A 51 5.90 8.02 12.21
CA GLY A 51 4.78 8.43 13.02
C GLY A 51 3.42 8.31 12.31
N HIS A 52 3.26 7.28 11.46
CA HIS A 52 2.08 7.04 10.62
C HIS A 52 1.84 8.07 9.50
N SER A 53 2.81 8.87 9.16
CA SER A 53 2.76 9.79 8.01
C SER A 53 3.82 9.40 6.99
N LEU A 54 3.41 9.21 5.74
CA LEU A 54 4.32 8.98 4.64
C LEU A 54 4.67 10.32 3.98
N THR A 55 5.97 10.55 3.81
CA THR A 55 6.52 11.69 3.06
C THR A 55 7.32 11.16 1.90
N VAL A 56 7.16 11.75 0.74
CA VAL A 56 7.93 11.47 -0.48
C VAL A 56 8.73 12.70 -0.86
N THR A 57 10.02 12.50 -1.11
CA THR A 57 10.95 13.57 -1.51
C THR A 57 11.67 13.18 -2.78
N GLU A 58 11.92 14.13 -3.65
CA GLU A 58 12.80 14.01 -4.81
C GLU A 58 13.84 15.14 -4.77
N GLY A 59 15.11 14.82 -4.99
CA GLY A 59 16.19 15.81 -4.92
C GLY A 59 16.26 16.57 -3.60
N GLY A 60 15.77 16.00 -2.50
CA GLY A 60 15.70 16.61 -1.17
C GLY A 60 14.49 17.55 -0.98
N GLN A 61 13.63 17.69 -1.97
CA GLN A 61 12.38 18.47 -1.84
C GLN A 61 11.19 17.54 -1.61
N VAL A 62 10.26 17.95 -0.76
CA VAL A 62 9.03 17.19 -0.53
C VAL A 62 8.09 17.42 -1.70
N ILE A 63 7.79 16.35 -2.44
CA ILE A 63 6.82 16.34 -3.55
C ILE A 63 5.44 15.89 -3.11
N TRP A 64 5.35 15.04 -2.05
CA TRP A 64 4.06 14.57 -1.56
C TRP A 64 4.09 14.20 -0.07
N ARG A 65 2.91 14.27 0.56
CA ARG A 65 2.66 13.75 1.91
C ARG A 65 1.29 13.10 1.98
N SER A 66 1.17 12.04 2.78
CA SER A 66 -0.14 11.47 3.12
C SER A 66 -1.00 12.50 3.83
N ALA A 67 -2.33 12.44 3.62
CA ALA A 67 -3.26 13.36 4.28
C ALA A 67 -3.15 13.28 5.81
N GLY A 68 -3.31 14.41 6.48
CA GLY A 68 -3.09 14.52 7.92
C GLY A 68 -4.09 13.77 8.80
N ASP A 69 -5.23 13.39 8.24
CA ASP A 69 -6.28 12.56 8.85
C ASP A 69 -6.09 11.05 8.58
N TRP A 70 -5.10 10.68 7.77
CA TRP A 70 -4.73 9.28 7.52
C TRP A 70 -3.70 8.81 8.54
N ARG A 71 -3.91 7.60 9.02
CA ARG A 71 -2.89 6.85 9.74
C ARG A 71 -2.34 5.78 8.82
N VAL A 72 -1.21 6.02 8.19
CA VAL A 72 -0.53 5.05 7.32
C VAL A 72 0.21 4.04 8.19
N ASP A 73 -0.08 2.75 8.02
CA ASP A 73 0.59 1.69 8.76
C ASP A 73 1.71 1.03 7.94
N SER A 74 1.55 0.92 6.62
CA SER A 74 2.57 0.34 5.74
C SER A 74 2.43 0.84 4.30
N PHE A 75 3.51 0.69 3.53
CA PHE A 75 3.52 0.96 2.09
C PHE A 75 4.43 -0.02 1.36
N ALA A 76 4.20 -0.17 0.05
CA ALA A 76 5.07 -0.91 -0.86
C ALA A 76 5.14 -0.19 -2.21
N LEU A 77 6.27 -0.37 -2.90
CA LEU A 77 6.49 0.09 -4.27
C LEU A 77 6.54 -1.13 -5.19
N GLY A 78 5.92 -1.06 -6.35
CA GLY A 78 5.92 -2.10 -7.37
C GLY A 78 4.70 -2.03 -8.26
N ASP A 79 4.76 -2.69 -9.40
CA ASP A 79 3.67 -2.78 -10.37
C ASP A 79 2.55 -3.67 -9.81
N VAL A 80 1.63 -3.06 -9.09
CA VAL A 80 0.55 -3.77 -8.37
C VAL A 80 -0.68 -4.02 -9.24
N ASN A 81 -0.83 -3.23 -10.31
CA ASN A 81 -1.92 -3.34 -11.26
C ASN A 81 -1.51 -4.02 -12.57
N ASN A 82 -0.24 -4.42 -12.71
CA ASN A 82 0.33 -5.11 -13.86
C ASN A 82 0.24 -4.32 -15.16
N ASP A 83 0.42 -2.98 -15.11
CA ASP A 83 0.43 -2.12 -16.29
C ASP A 83 1.85 -1.80 -16.80
N GLY A 84 2.89 -2.36 -16.17
CA GLY A 84 4.28 -2.24 -16.54
C GLY A 84 5.02 -1.06 -15.91
N THR A 85 4.39 -0.35 -14.97
CA THR A 85 5.01 0.75 -14.22
C THR A 85 4.76 0.58 -12.72
N ASP A 86 5.74 0.95 -11.90
CA ASP A 86 5.62 0.82 -10.45
C ASP A 86 4.58 1.80 -9.88
N ASP A 87 3.86 1.34 -8.87
CA ASP A 87 2.85 2.07 -8.10
C ASP A 87 3.32 2.24 -6.64
N LEU A 88 2.70 3.18 -5.94
CA LEU A 88 2.74 3.29 -4.49
C LEU A 88 1.47 2.71 -3.89
N ALA A 89 1.56 1.56 -3.22
CA ALA A 89 0.46 0.98 -2.45
C ALA A 89 0.56 1.36 -0.97
N LEU A 90 -0.56 1.75 -0.34
CA LEU A 90 -0.64 2.15 1.06
C LEU A 90 -1.71 1.36 1.80
N SER A 91 -1.37 0.77 2.97
CA SER A 91 -2.35 0.39 3.98
C SER A 91 -2.48 1.52 4.98
N LEU A 92 -3.70 2.01 5.18
CA LEU A 92 -3.97 3.16 6.02
C LEU A 92 -5.31 3.06 6.75
N TRP A 93 -5.47 3.82 7.82
CA TRP A 93 -6.73 3.98 8.54
C TRP A 93 -7.22 5.42 8.36
N LYS A 94 -8.49 5.56 8.07
CA LYS A 94 -9.16 6.86 7.96
C LYS A 94 -10.63 6.77 8.35
N THR A 95 -11.25 7.91 8.54
CA THR A 95 -12.70 7.99 8.71
C THR A 95 -13.38 8.06 7.36
N GLY A 96 -14.45 7.28 7.23
CA GLY A 96 -15.31 7.24 6.04
C GLY A 96 -14.81 6.29 4.97
N SER A 97 -15.74 5.53 4.42
CA SER A 97 -15.53 4.54 3.36
C SER A 97 -15.41 5.19 1.98
N PHE A 98 -16.06 6.34 1.80
CA PHE A 98 -16.09 7.07 0.55
C PHE A 98 -15.31 8.39 0.66
N GLY A 99 -14.84 8.90 -0.46
CA GLY A 99 -14.25 10.23 -0.54
C GLY A 99 -15.32 11.32 -0.70
N THR A 100 -14.94 12.42 -1.33
CA THR A 100 -15.87 13.55 -1.63
C THR A 100 -16.98 13.18 -2.59
N LEU A 101 -16.76 12.16 -3.44
CA LEU A 101 -17.74 11.62 -4.39
C LEU A 101 -18.41 10.40 -3.76
N ARG A 102 -19.51 10.60 -3.05
CA ARG A 102 -20.31 9.50 -2.51
C ARG A 102 -21.24 8.93 -3.57
N PRO A 103 -21.46 7.60 -3.61
CA PRO A 103 -22.50 7.02 -4.43
C PRO A 103 -23.89 7.59 -4.02
N PHE A 104 -24.77 7.83 -4.98
CA PHE A 104 -26.08 8.45 -4.75
C PHE A 104 -27.01 7.63 -3.84
N TRP A 105 -26.76 6.33 -3.71
CA TRP A 105 -27.52 5.42 -2.81
C TRP A 105 -27.05 5.48 -1.36
N GLN A 106 -25.89 6.11 -1.10
CA GLN A 106 -25.35 6.25 0.26
C GLN A 106 -25.92 7.51 0.91
N THR A 107 -26.99 7.35 1.70
CA THR A 107 -27.73 8.45 2.35
C THR A 107 -27.34 8.64 3.82
N GLY A 108 -26.65 7.67 4.44
CA GLY A 108 -26.18 7.74 5.83
C GLY A 108 -24.88 8.54 5.99
N GLU A 109 -24.55 8.87 7.24
CA GLU A 109 -23.23 9.42 7.58
C GLU A 109 -22.16 8.37 7.36
N ASP A 110 -21.01 8.80 6.81
CA ASP A 110 -19.85 7.96 6.52
C ASP A 110 -18.79 8.20 7.58
N THR A 111 -19.00 7.63 8.76
CA THR A 111 -18.23 7.90 9.99
C THR A 111 -17.40 6.73 10.49
N SER A 112 -17.45 5.58 9.80
CA SER A 112 -16.65 4.43 10.17
C SER A 112 -15.16 4.75 10.11
N TYR A 113 -14.39 4.37 11.14
CA TYR A 113 -12.94 4.45 11.14
C TYR A 113 -12.38 3.05 11.00
N LYS A 114 -11.91 2.73 9.80
CA LYS A 114 -11.42 1.41 9.42
C LYS A 114 -10.15 1.48 8.57
N ASN A 115 -9.64 0.31 8.23
CA ASN A 115 -8.47 0.15 7.38
C ASN A 115 -8.87 0.16 5.90
N HIS A 116 -7.97 0.70 5.06
CA HIS A 116 -8.09 0.85 3.61
C HIS A 116 -6.80 0.44 2.93
N LEU A 117 -6.91 0.08 1.65
CA LEU A 117 -5.78 -0.05 0.72
C LEU A 117 -5.95 0.97 -0.41
N PHE A 118 -4.96 1.82 -0.59
CA PHE A 118 -4.93 2.82 -1.67
C PHE A 118 -3.74 2.58 -2.58
N VAL A 119 -3.93 2.78 -3.87
CA VAL A 119 -2.90 2.66 -4.90
C VAL A 119 -2.79 3.98 -5.65
N PHE A 120 -1.58 4.48 -5.76
CA PHE A 120 -1.25 5.72 -6.42
C PHE A 120 -0.16 5.50 -7.47
N LYS A 121 -0.22 6.27 -8.53
CA LYS A 121 0.82 6.39 -9.55
C LYS A 121 1.42 7.78 -9.50
N LEU A 122 2.74 7.88 -9.56
CA LEU A 122 3.42 9.15 -9.76
C LEU A 122 3.43 9.49 -11.24
N GLN A 123 3.02 10.71 -11.58
CA GLN A 123 3.03 11.25 -12.93
C GLN A 123 3.39 12.73 -12.86
N GLU A 124 4.50 13.13 -13.47
CA GLU A 124 4.92 14.54 -13.52
C GLU A 124 4.90 15.19 -12.12
N ASP A 125 5.62 14.60 -11.15
CA ASP A 125 5.71 15.03 -9.74
C ASP A 125 4.36 15.05 -8.98
N THR A 126 3.31 14.40 -9.52
CA THR A 126 1.99 14.38 -8.91
C THR A 126 1.49 12.96 -8.69
N PHE A 127 1.16 12.62 -7.45
CA PHE A 127 0.49 11.36 -7.12
C PHE A 127 -0.98 11.40 -7.53
N LYS A 128 -1.36 10.50 -8.44
CA LYS A 128 -2.74 10.30 -8.88
C LYS A 128 -3.26 8.98 -8.32
N SER A 129 -4.48 9.00 -7.80
CA SER A 129 -5.14 7.79 -7.34
C SER A 129 -5.45 6.87 -8.52
N VAL A 130 -4.94 5.65 -8.47
CA VAL A 130 -5.29 4.56 -9.39
C VAL A 130 -6.51 3.83 -8.85
N TRP A 131 -6.47 3.50 -7.55
CA TRP A 131 -7.55 2.79 -6.89
C TRP A 131 -7.56 3.09 -5.39
N CYS A 132 -8.75 3.20 -4.82
CA CYS A 132 -8.96 3.38 -3.39
C CYS A 132 -10.07 2.44 -2.93
N SER A 133 -9.77 1.59 -1.96
CA SER A 133 -10.80 0.72 -1.39
C SER A 133 -11.84 1.54 -0.61
N SER A 134 -13.03 1.01 -0.49
CA SER A 134 -13.92 1.29 0.64
C SER A 134 -13.35 0.68 1.93
N ASP A 135 -14.10 0.73 3.03
CA ASP A 135 -13.77 -0.01 4.25
C ASP A 135 -13.47 -1.47 3.93
N LEU A 136 -12.28 -1.95 4.28
CA LEU A 136 -11.93 -3.37 4.12
C LEU A 136 -12.70 -4.22 5.12
N ASP A 137 -13.03 -5.45 4.76
CA ASP A 137 -13.67 -6.41 5.65
C ASP A 137 -12.74 -6.89 6.77
N CYS A 138 -11.44 -7.00 6.47
CA CYS A 138 -10.38 -7.34 7.40
C CYS A 138 -9.27 -6.29 7.32
N PRO A 139 -8.70 -5.84 8.45
CA PRO A 139 -7.58 -4.90 8.43
C PRO A 139 -6.31 -5.59 7.95
N ILE A 140 -5.54 -4.89 7.13
CA ILE A 140 -4.22 -5.31 6.67
C ILE A 140 -3.21 -5.08 7.80
N VAL A 141 -2.48 -6.13 8.17
CA VAL A 141 -1.38 -6.08 9.14
C VAL A 141 -0.07 -5.82 8.43
N SER A 142 0.16 -6.51 7.33
CA SER A 142 1.30 -6.33 6.42
C SER A 142 0.91 -6.78 5.02
N PHE A 143 1.63 -6.31 4.02
CA PHE A 143 1.45 -6.79 2.65
C PHE A 143 2.75 -6.68 1.84
N ALA A 144 2.83 -7.42 0.75
CA ALA A 144 3.93 -7.39 -0.20
C ALA A 144 3.40 -7.59 -1.62
N ILE A 145 4.07 -6.99 -2.59
CA ILE A 145 3.82 -7.16 -4.03
C ILE A 145 4.74 -8.28 -4.52
N ARG A 146 4.21 -9.35 -5.08
CA ARG A 146 4.96 -10.52 -5.51
C ARG A 146 4.25 -11.27 -6.63
N ASP A 147 4.98 -11.80 -7.57
CA ASP A 147 4.53 -12.86 -8.46
C ASP A 147 4.59 -14.19 -7.69
N VAL A 148 3.42 -14.73 -7.30
CA VAL A 148 3.33 -15.92 -6.43
C VAL A 148 3.22 -17.24 -7.20
N ASP A 149 2.87 -17.20 -8.49
CA ASP A 149 2.73 -18.41 -9.32
C ASP A 149 3.69 -18.47 -10.51
N GLY A 150 4.51 -17.42 -10.72
CA GLY A 150 5.53 -17.37 -11.76
C GLY A 150 4.97 -17.06 -13.15
N ASP A 151 3.80 -16.46 -13.24
CA ASP A 151 3.17 -16.07 -14.51
C ASP A 151 3.66 -14.72 -15.06
N GLY A 152 4.51 -14.01 -14.29
CA GLY A 152 5.07 -12.71 -14.63
C GLY A 152 4.16 -11.54 -14.23
N ARG A 153 3.06 -11.79 -13.52
CA ARG A 153 2.18 -10.77 -12.95
C ARG A 153 2.35 -10.72 -11.44
N SER A 154 2.24 -9.53 -10.89
CA SER A 154 2.31 -9.34 -9.45
C SER A 154 0.95 -9.54 -8.80
N GLU A 155 0.94 -10.20 -7.65
CA GLU A 155 -0.17 -10.24 -6.71
C GLU A 155 0.19 -9.47 -5.44
N LEU A 156 -0.85 -9.07 -4.71
CA LEU A 156 -0.72 -8.56 -3.35
C LEU A 156 -0.86 -9.73 -2.37
N VAL A 157 0.22 -10.07 -1.69
CA VAL A 157 0.20 -11.04 -0.59
C VAL A 157 -0.05 -10.27 0.70
N VAL A 158 -1.18 -10.54 1.34
CA VAL A 158 -1.70 -9.74 2.47
C VAL A 158 -1.84 -10.62 3.70
N GLU A 159 -1.29 -10.16 4.84
CA GLU A 159 -1.61 -10.71 6.15
C GLU A 159 -2.78 -9.91 6.72
N GLU A 160 -3.94 -10.54 6.81
CA GLU A 160 -5.17 -9.97 7.31
C GLU A 160 -5.37 -10.31 8.79
N GLY A 161 -5.73 -9.30 9.58
CA GLY A 161 -6.14 -9.45 10.97
C GLY A 161 -7.65 -9.36 11.15
N GLN A 162 -8.08 -9.12 12.38
CA GLN A 162 -9.47 -8.89 12.74
C GLN A 162 -9.67 -7.51 13.34
N TYR A 163 -10.88 -6.97 13.17
CA TYR A 163 -11.27 -5.74 13.83
C TYR A 163 -11.66 -5.97 15.27
N ARG A 164 -11.21 -5.06 16.14
CA ARG A 164 -11.77 -4.85 17.48
C ARG A 164 -12.50 -3.51 17.51
N ARG A 165 -13.78 -3.52 17.83
CA ARG A 165 -14.55 -2.28 18.00
C ARG A 165 -14.10 -1.56 19.27
N ILE A 166 -13.78 -0.26 19.15
CA ILE A 166 -13.36 0.58 20.27
C ILE A 166 -14.57 1.35 20.82
N ALA A 167 -15.26 2.10 19.97
CA ALA A 167 -16.44 2.88 20.32
C ALA A 167 -17.22 3.27 19.05
N GLY A 168 -18.55 3.27 19.12
CA GLY A 168 -19.38 3.62 17.96
C GLY A 168 -18.98 2.82 16.72
N GLU A 169 -18.64 3.48 15.63
CA GLU A 169 -18.13 2.90 14.39
C GLU A 169 -16.60 3.01 14.25
N ARG A 170 -15.91 3.16 15.37
CA ARG A 170 -14.45 3.23 15.41
C ARG A 170 -13.86 1.87 15.75
N TYR A 171 -12.95 1.41 14.90
CA TYR A 171 -12.31 0.11 14.99
C TYR A 171 -10.79 0.23 15.12
N ALA A 172 -10.14 -0.79 15.61
CA ALA A 172 -8.70 -1.00 15.62
C ALA A 172 -8.38 -2.45 15.27
N LEU A 173 -7.11 -2.74 15.01
CA LEU A 173 -6.60 -4.09 14.87
C LEU A 173 -6.70 -4.82 16.22
N ALA A 174 -7.24 -6.04 16.21
CA ALA A 174 -7.19 -6.96 17.34
C ALA A 174 -5.84 -7.67 17.36
N LEU A 175 -4.92 -7.23 18.24
CA LEU A 175 -3.51 -7.68 18.24
C LEU A 175 -3.32 -9.15 18.65
N ASP A 176 -4.30 -9.74 19.30
CA ASP A 176 -4.32 -11.12 19.81
C ASP A 176 -5.12 -12.09 18.91
N SER A 177 -5.64 -11.61 17.79
CA SER A 177 -6.37 -12.44 16.84
C SER A 177 -5.40 -13.18 15.89
N PRO A 178 -5.79 -14.39 15.42
CA PRO A 178 -5.02 -15.09 14.41
C PRO A 178 -4.99 -14.28 13.12
N LEU A 179 -3.84 -14.31 12.43
CA LEU A 179 -3.68 -13.72 11.11
C LEU A 179 -4.08 -14.73 10.04
N ARG A 180 -4.50 -14.23 8.88
CA ARG A 180 -4.80 -15.01 7.69
C ARG A 180 -4.03 -14.44 6.51
N THR A 181 -3.26 -15.28 5.82
CA THR A 181 -2.66 -14.91 4.54
C THR A 181 -3.72 -14.95 3.45
N ALA A 182 -3.83 -13.89 2.70
CA ALA A 182 -4.69 -13.75 1.53
C ALA A 182 -3.85 -13.31 0.33
N VAL A 183 -4.22 -13.76 -0.86
CA VAL A 183 -3.62 -13.32 -2.12
C VAL A 183 -4.68 -12.58 -2.91
N TRP A 184 -4.38 -11.34 -3.24
CA TRP A 184 -5.27 -10.48 -4.01
C TRP A 184 -4.65 -10.24 -5.38
N GLN A 185 -5.41 -10.52 -6.42
CA GLN A 185 -5.02 -10.32 -7.80
C GLN A 185 -5.71 -9.08 -8.36
N TRP A 186 -4.96 -8.26 -9.09
CA TRP A 186 -5.55 -7.13 -9.81
C TRP A 186 -6.34 -7.62 -11.02
N GLU A 187 -7.59 -7.16 -11.13
CA GLU A 187 -8.43 -7.29 -12.31
C GLU A 187 -8.70 -5.91 -12.92
N GLU A 188 -9.50 -5.80 -13.94
CA GLU A 188 -9.69 -4.59 -14.77
C GLU A 188 -9.88 -3.28 -14.01
N TRP A 189 -10.42 -3.33 -12.78
CA TRP A 189 -10.78 -2.14 -12.00
C TRP A 189 -10.52 -2.22 -10.49
N GLY A 190 -9.82 -3.24 -10.02
CA GLY A 190 -9.51 -3.41 -8.60
C GLY A 190 -9.06 -4.81 -8.24
N PHE A 191 -8.93 -5.07 -6.94
CA PHE A 191 -8.44 -6.35 -6.44
C PHE A 191 -9.56 -7.36 -6.22
N ARG A 192 -9.27 -8.59 -6.56
CA ARG A 192 -10.05 -9.77 -6.26
C ARG A 192 -9.26 -10.73 -5.39
N LEU A 193 -9.91 -11.28 -4.36
CA LEU A 193 -9.35 -12.36 -3.56
C LEU A 193 -9.13 -13.60 -4.45
N ARG A 194 -7.88 -14.03 -4.57
CA ARG A 194 -7.50 -15.27 -5.21
C ARG A 194 -7.55 -16.40 -4.18
N ARG A 195 -8.26 -17.47 -4.46
CA ARG A 195 -8.19 -18.68 -3.65
C ARG A 195 -6.93 -19.43 -4.03
N LEU A 196 -6.08 -19.70 -3.05
CA LEU A 196 -5.00 -20.67 -3.21
C LEU A 196 -5.63 -22.05 -3.04
N ASP A 197 -5.71 -22.83 -4.12
CA ASP A 197 -6.19 -24.21 -4.12
C ASP A 197 -5.14 -25.12 -3.45
#